data_5500ed042af683c82b89355f1138a721
#
_entry.id   5500ed042af683c82b89355f1138a721
#
_cell.length_a   1.000
_cell.length_b   1.000
_cell.length_c   1.000
_cell.angle_alpha   90.00
_cell.angle_beta   90.00
_cell.angle_gamma   90.00
#
_symmetry.space_group_name_H-M   'P 1'
#
loop_
_entity.id
_entity.type
_entity.pdbx_description
1 polymer ?
#
loop_
_entity_poly.entity_id
_entity_poly.type
_entity_poly.pdbx_seq_one_letter_code
_entity_poly.pdbx_strand_id
1 'polypeptide(L)'
;GALLRYAPRLRCIVHILFSGIFMKSSKLPGMLSVKSKKGLDYMDMILKTTDLCKNFKGQMAVNNVSLNIRRNSVYGLLGPNGAGKSTILKMLTGILRPTSGSIEFDGHPWKRNDLEHIGALIEMPPLYENLTAYENLKVRTTLLGLDDARINEVLQIVQLTNTGKKRAGQFSLGMKQRLGIAIALLNSPQLLILDEPTNGL
;
A
#
# COMPACT_ATOMS: atom_id res chain seq x y z
N GLY A 1 13.71 4.26 2.01
CA GLY A 1 14.36 4.43 3.31
C GLY A 1 13.72 5.46 4.25
N ALA A 2 13.19 6.59 3.76
CA ALA A 2 12.64 7.64 4.64
C ALA A 2 11.33 7.23 5.32
N LEU A 3 10.39 6.62 4.60
CA LEU A 3 9.08 6.19 5.13
C LEU A 3 9.18 5.25 6.34
N LEU A 4 10.16 4.32 6.34
CA LEU A 4 10.34 3.38 7.44
C LEU A 4 10.89 4.03 8.72
N ARG A 5 11.58 5.19 8.62
CA ARG A 5 12.12 5.91 9.79
C ARG A 5 11.05 6.66 10.57
N TYR A 6 9.95 7.07 9.93
CA TYR A 6 8.93 7.95 10.50
C TYR A 6 7.60 7.26 10.82
N ALA A 7 7.46 5.97 10.56
CA ALA A 7 6.26 5.21 10.86
C ALA A 7 6.58 4.03 11.80
N PRO A 8 6.64 4.25 13.11
CA PRO A 8 7.15 3.27 14.09
C PRO A 8 6.34 1.97 14.15
N ARG A 9 5.11 1.95 13.64
CA ARG A 9 4.27 0.74 13.55
C ARG A 9 4.27 0.09 12.17
N LEU A 10 4.84 0.76 11.14
CA LEU A 10 4.86 0.22 9.78
C LEU A 10 5.79 -0.98 9.70
N ARG A 11 5.22 -2.16 9.50
CA ARG A 11 5.95 -3.43 9.44
C ARG A 11 6.18 -3.93 8.02
N CYS A 12 5.44 -3.41 7.04
CA CYS A 12 5.61 -3.82 5.65
C CYS A 12 5.08 -2.79 4.67
N ILE A 13 5.72 -2.69 3.50
CA ILE A 13 5.25 -1.93 2.35
C ILE A 13 5.10 -2.90 1.18
N VAL A 14 3.91 -2.95 0.60
CA VAL A 14 3.66 -3.61 -0.68
C VAL A 14 3.42 -2.55 -1.72
N HIS A 15 4.19 -2.56 -2.81
CA HIS A 15 3.97 -1.61 -3.90
C HIS A 15 4.09 -2.28 -5.27
N ILE A 16 3.37 -1.74 -6.25
CA ILE A 16 3.51 -2.11 -7.65
C ILE A 16 4.52 -1.18 -8.29
N LEU A 17 5.48 -1.75 -9.01
CA LEU A 17 6.39 -1.03 -9.89
C LEU A 17 5.94 -1.19 -11.34
N PHE A 18 5.98 -0.09 -12.08
CA PHE A 18 5.73 -0.10 -13.52
C PHE A 18 6.86 -0.85 -14.23
N SER A 19 6.58 -1.90 -14.97
CA SER A 19 7.57 -2.59 -15.80
C SER A 19 7.65 -1.96 -17.20
N GLY A 20 8.02 -0.67 -17.25
CA GLY A 20 8.29 0.03 -18.52
C GLY A 20 9.76 0.13 -18.90
N ILE A 21 10.67 -0.25 -18.01
CA ILE A 21 12.11 -0.25 -18.27
C ILE A 21 12.65 -1.65 -18.00
N PHE A 22 12.92 -2.37 -19.09
CA PHE A 22 13.71 -3.59 -19.07
C PHE A 22 15.17 -3.19 -18.75
N MET A 23 15.48 -2.99 -17.47
CA MET A 23 16.86 -2.93 -17.03
C MET A 23 17.43 -4.33 -17.08
N LYS A 24 18.26 -4.60 -18.09
CA LYS A 24 19.16 -5.75 -18.11
C LYS A 24 19.84 -5.84 -16.75
N SER A 25 19.65 -6.98 -16.11
CA SER A 25 20.32 -7.39 -14.88
C SER A 25 21.83 -7.22 -15.05
N SER A 26 22.38 -6.15 -14.51
CA SER A 26 23.78 -6.08 -14.14
C SER A 26 23.86 -5.50 -12.73
N LYS A 27 24.00 -6.42 -11.78
CA LYS A 27 24.57 -6.22 -10.43
C LYS A 27 24.16 -4.94 -9.69
N LEU A 28 23.04 -4.99 -8.96
CA LEU A 28 22.87 -4.19 -7.76
C LEU A 28 23.63 -4.91 -6.60
N PRO A 29 24.65 -4.30 -6.00
CA PRO A 29 25.29 -4.86 -4.82
C PRO A 29 24.33 -4.71 -3.63
N GLY A 30 23.91 -5.82 -3.06
CA GLY A 30 23.10 -5.84 -1.83
C GLY A 30 21.78 -6.62 -1.89
N MET A 31 21.42 -7.25 -2.98
CA MET A 31 20.36 -8.25 -2.97
C MET A 31 20.91 -9.56 -2.40
N LEU A 32 20.79 -9.72 -1.10
CA LEU A 32 20.97 -11.01 -0.44
C LEU A 32 19.99 -12.01 -1.05
N SER A 33 20.54 -12.94 -1.84
CA SER A 33 19.90 -14.20 -2.17
C SER A 33 19.52 -14.87 -0.85
N VAL A 34 18.25 -14.78 -0.46
CA VAL A 34 17.74 -15.52 0.70
C VAL A 34 17.73 -16.99 0.32
N LYS A 35 18.81 -17.71 0.65
CA LYS A 35 18.79 -19.17 0.69
C LYS A 35 17.71 -19.57 1.69
N SER A 36 16.67 -20.22 1.21
CA SER A 36 15.62 -20.87 1.99
C SER A 36 16.27 -21.77 3.05
N LYS A 37 16.34 -21.30 4.30
CA LYS A 37 16.53 -22.20 5.44
C LYS A 37 15.19 -22.89 5.69
N LYS A 38 15.20 -24.22 5.69
CA LYS A 38 14.08 -25.06 6.16
C LYS A 38 13.69 -24.61 7.57
N GLY A 39 12.39 -24.29 7.76
CA GLY A 39 11.82 -23.77 9.01
C GLY A 39 11.49 -22.28 8.91
N LEU A 40 10.62 -21.91 7.95
CA LEU A 40 10.04 -20.56 7.98
C LEU A 40 9.06 -20.49 9.16
N ASP A 41 9.43 -19.69 10.18
CA ASP A 41 8.51 -19.36 11.26
C ASP A 41 7.26 -18.71 10.67
N TYR A 42 6.13 -19.37 10.84
CA TYR A 42 4.79 -18.90 10.41
C TYR A 42 4.44 -17.53 11.05
N MET A 43 5.09 -17.21 12.17
CA MET A 43 4.93 -15.96 12.91
C MET A 43 5.58 -14.73 12.25
N ASP A 44 6.39 -14.90 11.19
CA ASP A 44 7.08 -13.78 10.54
C ASP A 44 6.30 -13.18 9.35
N MET A 45 5.14 -13.75 8.99
CA MET A 45 4.31 -13.26 7.89
C MET A 45 3.29 -12.24 8.38
N ILE A 46 3.22 -11.08 7.70
CA ILE A 46 2.16 -10.09 7.95
C ILE A 46 0.94 -10.35 7.08
N LEU A 47 1.16 -10.85 5.86
CA LEU A 47 0.08 -11.18 4.93
C LEU A 47 0.46 -12.42 4.13
N LYS A 48 -0.51 -13.32 3.98
CA LYS A 48 -0.40 -14.52 3.17
C LYS A 48 -1.64 -14.69 2.31
N THR A 49 -1.46 -15.15 1.07
CA THR A 49 -2.56 -15.62 0.23
C THR A 49 -2.31 -17.06 -0.19
N THR A 50 -3.37 -17.84 -0.34
CA THR A 50 -3.31 -19.22 -0.82
C THR A 50 -4.31 -19.38 -1.96
N ASP A 51 -3.80 -19.74 -3.14
CA ASP A 51 -4.55 -20.01 -4.37
C ASP A 51 -5.62 -18.96 -4.69
N LEU A 52 -5.23 -17.68 -4.53
CA LEU A 52 -6.12 -16.55 -4.70
C LEU A 52 -6.55 -16.42 -6.16
N CYS A 53 -7.86 -16.42 -6.39
CA CYS A 53 -8.44 -16.30 -7.72
C CYS A 53 -9.45 -15.16 -7.80
N LYS A 54 -9.53 -14.54 -8.98
CA LYS A 54 -10.60 -13.60 -9.33
C LYS A 54 -11.05 -13.80 -10.75
N ASN A 55 -12.34 -14.13 -10.89
CA ASN A 55 -13.00 -14.25 -12.18
C ASN A 55 -14.06 -13.14 -12.31
N PHE A 56 -14.06 -12.42 -13.42
CA PHE A 56 -15.06 -11.42 -13.78
C PHE A 56 -15.86 -11.95 -14.99
N LYS A 57 -17.08 -12.43 -14.76
CA LYS A 57 -17.99 -12.89 -15.82
C LYS A 57 -17.33 -13.82 -16.87
N GLY A 58 -16.54 -14.79 -16.42
CA GLY A 58 -15.83 -15.75 -17.27
C GLY A 58 -14.40 -15.37 -17.63
N GLN A 59 -13.97 -14.13 -17.41
CA GLN A 59 -12.58 -13.71 -17.62
C GLN A 59 -11.79 -13.85 -16.32
N MET A 60 -10.78 -14.73 -16.32
CA MET A 60 -9.88 -14.91 -15.18
C MET A 60 -8.87 -13.78 -15.12
N ALA A 61 -9.01 -12.89 -14.12
CA ALA A 61 -8.10 -11.76 -13.90
C ALA A 61 -6.95 -12.10 -12.95
N VAL A 62 -7.18 -13.01 -12.01
CA VAL A 62 -6.16 -13.55 -11.08
C VAL A 62 -6.39 -15.04 -10.98
N ASN A 63 -5.33 -15.84 -11.15
CA ASN A 63 -5.39 -17.28 -11.19
C ASN A 63 -4.37 -17.92 -10.25
N ASN A 64 -4.83 -18.56 -9.18
CA ASN A 64 -4.04 -19.34 -8.20
C ASN A 64 -2.79 -18.61 -7.68
N VAL A 65 -2.94 -17.34 -7.25
CA VAL A 65 -1.82 -16.54 -6.75
C VAL A 65 -1.63 -16.74 -5.25
N SER A 66 -0.47 -17.30 -4.89
CA SER A 66 -0.05 -17.46 -3.49
C SER A 66 1.11 -16.53 -3.17
N LEU A 67 0.92 -15.63 -2.20
CA LEU A 67 1.89 -14.64 -1.74
C LEU A 67 2.25 -14.89 -0.28
N ASN A 68 3.51 -14.66 0.07
CA ASN A 68 3.99 -14.70 1.45
C ASN A 68 4.77 -13.40 1.72
N ILE A 69 4.15 -12.47 2.42
CA ILE A 69 4.69 -11.13 2.68
C ILE A 69 5.18 -11.09 4.12
N ARG A 70 6.48 -10.91 4.29
CA ARG A 70 7.12 -10.90 5.62
C ARG A 70 6.96 -9.54 6.30
N ARG A 71 6.95 -9.57 7.62
CA ARG A 71 7.08 -8.35 8.44
C ARG A 71 8.41 -7.67 8.16
N ASN A 72 8.44 -6.35 8.36
CA ASN A 72 9.64 -5.52 8.21
C ASN A 72 10.30 -5.64 6.82
N SER A 73 9.51 -5.89 5.78
CA SER A 73 9.97 -6.01 4.40
C SER A 73 9.30 -5.00 3.46
N VAL A 74 9.94 -4.78 2.32
CA VAL A 74 9.34 -4.10 1.16
C VAL A 74 9.12 -5.16 0.09
N TYR A 75 7.86 -5.34 -0.32
CA TYR A 75 7.47 -6.35 -1.29
C TYR A 75 7.01 -5.67 -2.59
N GLY A 76 7.67 -5.98 -3.69
CA GLY A 76 7.32 -5.46 -5.02
C GLY A 76 6.51 -6.47 -5.83
N LEU A 77 5.32 -6.10 -6.29
CA LEU A 77 4.52 -6.88 -7.21
C LEU A 77 4.79 -6.42 -8.64
N LEU A 78 5.48 -7.23 -9.44
CA LEU A 78 5.93 -6.90 -10.78
C LEU A 78 5.13 -7.69 -11.82
N GLY A 79 4.88 -7.08 -12.98
CA GLY A 79 4.20 -7.72 -14.10
C GLY A 79 3.70 -6.70 -15.13
N PRO A 80 3.35 -7.13 -16.34
CA PRO A 80 2.82 -6.24 -17.39
C PRO A 80 1.46 -5.64 -17.00
N ASN A 81 1.03 -4.62 -17.74
CA ASN A 81 -0.33 -4.09 -17.59
C ASN A 81 -1.34 -5.18 -17.91
N GLY A 82 -2.43 -5.21 -17.14
CA GLY A 82 -3.46 -6.25 -17.27
C GLY A 82 -3.12 -7.58 -16.58
N ALA A 83 -1.93 -7.74 -15.97
CA ALA A 83 -1.55 -8.97 -15.25
C ALA A 83 -2.30 -9.20 -13.92
N GLY A 84 -3.32 -8.40 -13.61
CA GLY A 84 -4.12 -8.59 -12.39
C GLY A 84 -3.53 -7.97 -11.11
N LYS A 85 -2.43 -7.20 -11.19
CA LYS A 85 -1.75 -6.60 -10.03
C LYS A 85 -2.70 -5.76 -9.15
N SER A 86 -3.34 -4.74 -9.74
CA SER A 86 -4.30 -3.88 -9.01
C SER A 86 -5.51 -4.69 -8.52
N THR A 87 -5.91 -5.76 -9.24
CA THR A 87 -6.98 -6.68 -8.80
C THR A 87 -6.56 -7.41 -7.52
N ILE A 88 -5.31 -7.87 -7.44
CA ILE A 88 -4.76 -8.49 -6.22
C ILE A 88 -4.80 -7.46 -5.08
N LEU A 89 -4.28 -6.24 -5.27
CA LEU A 89 -4.29 -5.22 -4.21
C LEU A 89 -5.72 -4.89 -3.75
N LYS A 90 -6.68 -4.79 -4.68
CA LYS A 90 -8.09 -4.58 -4.35
C LYS A 90 -8.69 -5.73 -3.53
N MET A 91 -8.24 -6.97 -3.74
CA MET A 91 -8.64 -8.10 -2.91
C MET A 91 -8.01 -8.05 -1.52
N LEU A 92 -6.72 -7.71 -1.41
CA LEU A 92 -6.02 -7.59 -0.14
C LEU A 92 -6.59 -6.48 0.76
N THR A 93 -7.17 -5.43 0.16
CA THR A 93 -7.80 -4.31 0.86
C THR A 93 -9.32 -4.46 1.01
N GLY A 94 -9.89 -5.61 0.64
CA GLY A 94 -11.32 -5.87 0.75
C GLY A 94 -12.22 -5.07 -0.18
N ILE A 95 -11.66 -4.30 -1.12
CA ILE A 95 -12.43 -3.59 -2.17
C ILE A 95 -13.09 -4.61 -3.11
N LEU A 96 -12.39 -5.71 -3.39
CA LEU A 96 -12.90 -6.82 -4.18
C LEU A 96 -12.90 -8.10 -3.36
N ARG A 97 -13.98 -8.88 -3.46
CA ARG A 97 -14.04 -10.21 -2.88
C ARG A 97 -13.36 -11.22 -3.84
N PRO A 98 -12.47 -12.09 -3.36
CA PRO A 98 -11.95 -13.22 -4.13
C PRO A 98 -13.09 -14.12 -4.64
N THR A 99 -12.88 -14.76 -5.79
CA THR A 99 -13.76 -15.83 -6.29
C THR A 99 -13.47 -17.13 -5.54
N SER A 100 -12.19 -17.42 -5.30
CA SER A 100 -11.72 -18.55 -4.49
C SER A 100 -10.34 -18.25 -3.91
N GLY A 101 -9.83 -19.17 -3.08
CA GLY A 101 -8.61 -18.97 -2.31
C GLY A 101 -8.85 -18.26 -0.98
N SER A 102 -7.78 -18.02 -0.24
CA SER A 102 -7.84 -17.39 1.08
C SER A 102 -6.81 -16.29 1.25
N ILE A 103 -7.11 -15.35 2.16
CA ILE A 103 -6.21 -14.30 2.61
C ILE A 103 -6.08 -14.41 4.12
N GLU A 104 -4.86 -14.39 4.62
CA GLU A 104 -4.54 -14.33 6.04
C GLU A 104 -3.79 -13.01 6.32
N PHE A 105 -4.15 -12.34 7.40
CA PHE A 105 -3.48 -11.15 7.89
C PHE A 105 -3.07 -11.37 9.35
N ASP A 106 -1.83 -11.06 9.69
CA ASP A 106 -1.30 -11.17 11.05
C ASP A 106 -1.54 -12.56 11.72
N GLY A 107 -1.48 -13.63 10.90
CA GLY A 107 -1.62 -15.04 11.36
C GLY A 107 -3.06 -15.52 11.53
N HIS A 108 -4.06 -14.76 11.12
CA HIS A 108 -5.47 -15.17 11.15
C HIS A 108 -6.18 -14.91 9.82
N PRO A 109 -7.30 -15.59 9.52
CA PRO A 109 -8.10 -15.30 8.33
C PRO A 109 -8.50 -13.83 8.28
N TRP A 110 -8.31 -13.20 7.12
CA TRP A 110 -8.58 -11.78 6.90
C TRP A 110 -10.01 -11.40 7.30
N LYS A 111 -10.14 -10.31 8.04
CA LYS A 111 -11.40 -9.73 8.51
C LYS A 111 -11.48 -8.26 8.16
N ARG A 112 -12.70 -7.71 8.07
CA ARG A 112 -12.88 -6.29 7.75
C ARG A 112 -12.20 -5.34 8.76
N ASN A 113 -12.12 -5.74 10.03
CA ASN A 113 -11.46 -4.94 11.07
C ASN A 113 -9.94 -4.84 10.87
N ASP A 114 -9.33 -5.74 10.09
CA ASP A 114 -7.90 -5.65 9.76
C ASP A 114 -7.56 -4.39 8.93
N LEU A 115 -8.58 -3.77 8.28
CA LEU A 115 -8.42 -2.51 7.58
C LEU A 115 -7.97 -1.36 8.49
N GLU A 116 -8.17 -1.45 9.79
CA GLU A 116 -7.63 -0.49 10.76
C GLU A 116 -6.10 -0.54 10.82
N HIS A 117 -5.51 -1.66 10.42
CA HIS A 117 -4.06 -1.91 10.40
C HIS A 117 -3.45 -1.87 9.00
N ILE A 118 -4.27 -1.61 7.96
CA ILE A 118 -3.85 -1.56 6.56
C ILE A 118 -4.07 -0.15 6.04
N GLY A 119 -2.99 0.51 5.61
CA GLY A 119 -3.07 1.74 4.82
C GLY A 119 -3.01 1.40 3.34
N ALA A 120 -3.86 2.01 2.52
CA ALA A 120 -3.86 1.72 1.10
C ALA A 120 -4.03 2.99 0.25
N LEU A 121 -3.28 3.03 -0.86
CA LEU A 121 -3.48 3.95 -1.97
C LEU A 121 -3.51 3.13 -3.25
N ILE A 122 -4.72 2.94 -3.79
CA ILE A 122 -4.97 2.18 -5.01
C ILE A 122 -5.56 3.13 -6.04
N GLU A 123 -4.89 3.24 -7.20
CA GLU A 123 -5.25 4.17 -8.26
C GLU A 123 -5.13 5.66 -7.82
N MET A 124 -6.14 6.47 -8.12
CA MET A 124 -6.13 7.90 -7.76
C MET A 124 -6.54 8.12 -6.30
N PRO A 125 -5.85 8.99 -5.55
CA PRO A 125 -6.23 9.29 -4.19
C PRO A 125 -7.60 10.00 -4.14
N PRO A 126 -8.52 9.57 -3.26
CA PRO A 126 -9.84 10.19 -3.09
C PRO A 126 -9.72 11.49 -2.30
N LEU A 127 -9.42 12.60 -2.98
CA LEU A 127 -9.21 13.92 -2.39
C LEU A 127 -10.43 14.83 -2.54
N TYR A 128 -10.68 15.63 -1.54
CA TYR A 128 -11.57 16.78 -1.63
C TYR A 128 -10.79 17.93 -2.27
N GLU A 129 -11.02 18.20 -3.55
CA GLU A 129 -10.24 19.15 -4.34
C GLU A 129 -10.38 20.61 -3.87
N ASN A 130 -11.48 20.96 -3.23
CA ASN A 130 -11.76 22.26 -2.64
C ASN A 130 -11.13 22.48 -1.26
N LEU A 131 -10.55 21.45 -0.67
CA LEU A 131 -9.88 21.50 0.62
C LEU A 131 -8.34 21.56 0.48
N THR A 132 -7.67 22.11 1.50
CA THR A 132 -6.21 22.09 1.63
C THR A 132 -5.72 20.68 1.97
N ALA A 133 -4.39 20.45 1.99
CA ALA A 133 -3.81 19.18 2.45
C ALA A 133 -4.21 18.90 3.92
N TYR A 134 -4.08 19.89 4.79
CA TYR A 134 -4.46 19.76 6.20
C TYR A 134 -5.94 19.39 6.36
N GLU A 135 -6.84 20.11 5.69
CA GLU A 135 -8.29 19.86 5.78
C GLU A 135 -8.69 18.48 5.23
N ASN A 136 -8.07 18.02 4.14
CA ASN A 136 -8.27 16.64 3.65
C ASN A 136 -7.93 15.59 4.71
N LEU A 137 -6.81 15.78 5.42
CA LEU A 137 -6.39 14.89 6.50
C LEU A 137 -7.31 15.05 7.73
N LYS A 138 -7.74 16.29 8.05
CA LYS A 138 -8.65 16.57 9.18
C LYS A 138 -9.98 15.86 9.04
N VAL A 139 -10.56 15.82 7.84
CA VAL A 139 -11.79 15.01 7.59
C VAL A 139 -11.57 13.56 8.01
N ARG A 140 -10.41 12.98 7.68
CA ARG A 140 -10.10 11.59 8.02
C ARG A 140 -9.80 11.39 9.50
N THR A 141 -9.00 12.28 10.13
CA THR A 141 -8.74 12.17 11.57
C THR A 141 -10.02 12.29 12.38
N THR A 142 -10.93 13.19 12.00
CA THR A 142 -12.24 13.33 12.65
C THR A 142 -13.08 12.05 12.56
N LEU A 143 -13.13 11.42 11.38
CA LEU A 143 -13.87 10.15 11.18
C LEU A 143 -13.27 8.98 11.95
N LEU A 144 -11.95 8.97 12.12
CA LEU A 144 -11.21 7.89 12.78
C LEU A 144 -10.98 8.15 14.29
N GLY A 145 -11.39 9.32 14.80
CA GLY A 145 -11.15 9.69 16.20
C GLY A 145 -9.66 9.88 16.54
N LEU A 146 -8.83 10.30 15.55
CA LEU A 146 -7.38 10.49 15.72
C LEU A 146 -7.06 11.91 16.15
N ASP A 147 -5.94 12.07 16.89
CA ASP A 147 -5.39 13.37 17.26
C ASP A 147 -4.90 14.15 16.03
N ASP A 148 -5.12 15.45 16.02
CA ASP A 148 -4.66 16.36 14.97
C ASP A 148 -3.13 16.48 14.88
N ALA A 149 -2.41 16.17 15.95
CA ALA A 149 -0.95 16.08 15.92
C ALA A 149 -0.47 15.11 14.84
N ARG A 150 -1.26 14.04 14.58
CA ARG A 150 -0.96 13.06 13.53
C ARG A 150 -0.97 13.66 12.13
N ILE A 151 -1.79 14.71 11.87
CA ILE A 151 -1.82 15.40 10.59
C ILE A 151 -0.44 16.01 10.29
N ASN A 152 0.15 16.72 11.25
CA ASN A 152 1.44 17.36 11.05
C ASN A 152 2.56 16.34 10.82
N GLU A 153 2.53 15.22 11.53
CA GLU A 153 3.49 14.12 11.33
C GLU A 153 3.43 13.57 9.90
N VAL A 154 2.24 13.19 9.40
CA VAL A 154 2.13 12.63 8.06
C VAL A 154 2.44 13.64 6.97
N LEU A 155 2.07 14.94 7.15
CA LEU A 155 2.46 16.01 6.22
C LEU A 155 3.98 16.18 6.14
N GLN A 156 4.68 16.04 7.27
CA GLN A 156 6.14 16.08 7.31
C GLN A 156 6.75 14.87 6.57
N ILE A 157 6.22 13.66 6.80
CA ILE A 157 6.68 12.43 6.14
C ILE A 157 6.60 12.56 4.61
N VAL A 158 5.48 13.10 4.10
CA VAL A 158 5.26 13.23 2.65
C VAL A 158 5.74 14.57 2.08
N GLN A 159 6.39 15.43 2.88
CA GLN A 159 6.93 16.73 2.46
C GLN A 159 5.87 17.69 1.88
N LEU A 160 4.72 17.78 2.53
CA LEU A 160 3.63 18.70 2.17
C LEU A 160 3.35 19.76 3.23
N THR A 161 4.25 20.00 4.19
CA THR A 161 4.10 20.99 5.26
C THR A 161 3.99 22.42 4.73
N ASN A 162 4.66 22.73 3.62
CA ASN A 162 4.75 24.08 3.06
C ASN A 162 3.66 24.40 2.02
N THR A 163 2.54 23.66 2.01
CA THR A 163 1.45 23.88 1.04
C THR A 163 0.47 24.99 1.48
N GLY A 164 0.46 25.35 2.77
CA GLY A 164 -0.33 26.44 3.31
C GLY A 164 -1.82 26.36 2.94
N LYS A 165 -2.35 27.45 2.40
CA LYS A 165 -3.76 27.55 1.98
C LYS A 165 -4.05 27.00 0.57
N LYS A 166 -3.06 26.40 -0.11
CA LYS A 166 -3.24 25.84 -1.45
C LYS A 166 -4.19 24.64 -1.41
N ARG A 167 -5.23 24.66 -2.24
CA ARG A 167 -6.22 23.59 -2.32
C ARG A 167 -5.70 22.39 -3.09
N ALA A 168 -6.16 21.18 -2.75
CA ALA A 168 -5.72 19.94 -3.39
C ALA A 168 -6.01 19.88 -4.90
N GLY A 169 -7.05 20.56 -5.37
CA GLY A 169 -7.32 20.70 -6.80
C GLY A 169 -6.21 21.41 -7.59
N GLN A 170 -5.42 22.24 -6.92
CA GLN A 170 -4.29 22.98 -7.51
C GLN A 170 -2.95 22.23 -7.39
N PHE A 171 -2.96 21.02 -6.80
CA PHE A 171 -1.76 20.21 -6.63
C PHE A 171 -1.34 19.58 -7.95
N SER A 172 -0.03 19.43 -8.15
CA SER A 172 0.49 18.56 -9.20
C SER A 172 0.10 17.10 -8.92
N LEU A 173 0.18 16.24 -9.93
CA LEU A 173 -0.09 14.81 -9.77
C LEU A 173 0.74 14.22 -8.62
N GLY A 174 2.04 14.51 -8.57
CA GLY A 174 2.92 14.04 -7.49
C GLY A 174 2.53 14.58 -6.11
N MET A 175 2.04 15.82 -6.00
CA MET A 175 1.51 16.34 -4.73
C MET A 175 0.21 15.63 -4.33
N LYS A 176 -0.68 15.35 -5.27
CA LYS A 176 -1.91 14.56 -5.02
C LYS A 176 -1.55 13.15 -4.56
N GLN A 177 -0.58 12.48 -5.19
CA GLN A 177 -0.09 11.16 -4.78
C GLN A 177 0.50 11.19 -3.36
N ARG A 178 1.36 12.17 -3.06
CA ARG A 178 1.92 12.33 -1.71
C ARG A 178 0.83 12.55 -0.65
N LEU A 179 -0.21 13.35 -0.95
CA LEU A 179 -1.34 13.52 -0.04
C LEU A 179 -2.14 12.21 0.14
N GLY A 180 -2.31 11.41 -0.93
CA GLY A 180 -2.90 10.07 -0.85
C GLY A 180 -2.11 9.13 0.06
N ILE A 181 -0.78 9.16 -0.03
CA ILE A 181 0.10 8.40 0.87
C ILE A 181 -0.05 8.89 2.32
N ALA A 182 -0.16 10.22 2.54
CA ALA A 182 -0.39 10.77 3.88
C ALA A 182 -1.70 10.25 4.48
N ILE A 183 -2.78 10.20 3.69
CA ILE A 183 -4.07 9.62 4.10
C ILE A 183 -3.90 8.14 4.49
N ALA A 184 -3.18 7.36 3.69
CA ALA A 184 -2.93 5.96 3.98
C ALA A 184 -2.07 5.71 5.23
N LEU A 185 -1.30 6.71 5.68
CA LEU A 185 -0.45 6.62 6.86
C LEU A 185 -1.12 7.12 8.15
N LEU A 186 -2.29 7.76 8.09
CA LEU A 186 -2.92 8.41 9.25
C LEU A 186 -3.13 7.49 10.45
N ASN A 187 -3.67 6.30 10.23
CA ASN A 187 -3.95 5.31 11.29
C ASN A 187 -2.73 4.50 11.73
N SER A 188 -1.51 4.92 11.38
CA SER A 188 -0.27 4.21 11.70
C SER A 188 -0.30 2.72 11.31
N PRO A 189 -0.55 2.39 10.04
CA PRO A 189 -0.79 1.02 9.60
C PRO A 189 0.43 0.12 9.82
N GLN A 190 0.18 -1.17 10.01
CA GLN A 190 1.22 -2.20 10.02
C GLN A 190 1.63 -2.60 8.59
N LEU A 191 0.67 -2.56 7.66
CA LEU A 191 0.87 -2.87 6.25
C LEU A 191 0.44 -1.68 5.39
N LEU A 192 1.35 -1.18 4.54
CA LEU A 192 1.06 -0.13 3.57
C LEU A 192 1.04 -0.73 2.16
N ILE A 193 -0.07 -0.55 1.46
CA ILE A 193 -0.30 -1.04 0.09
C ILE A 193 -0.38 0.16 -0.85
N LEU A 194 0.53 0.20 -1.83
CA LEU A 194 0.62 1.31 -2.79
C LEU A 194 0.56 0.77 -4.23
N ASP A 195 -0.36 1.30 -5.02
CA ASP A 195 -0.45 1.04 -6.45
C ASP A 195 0.25 2.16 -7.22
N GLU A 196 1.34 1.83 -7.92
CA GLU A 196 2.14 2.75 -8.74
C GLU A 196 2.51 4.09 -8.05
N PRO A 197 3.11 4.07 -6.85
CA PRO A 197 3.32 5.27 -6.06
C PRO A 197 4.29 6.28 -6.69
N THR A 198 4.98 5.91 -7.75
CA THR A 198 5.97 6.75 -8.45
C THR A 198 5.39 7.52 -9.64
N ASN A 199 4.13 7.30 -9.99
CA ASN A 199 3.47 8.05 -11.06
C ASN A 199 3.34 9.52 -10.66
N GLY A 200 4.17 10.38 -11.28
CA GLY A 200 4.18 11.83 -11.06
C GLY A 200 5.10 12.33 -9.94
N LEU A 201 6.00 11.48 -9.42
CA LEU A 201 7.10 11.89 -8.53
C LEU A 201 8.34 12.29 -9.32
#